data_35d6648b624367dfe0f67cb98221cad5
#
_entry.id   35d6648b624367dfe0f67cb98221cad5
#
_cell.length_a   1.000
_cell.length_b   1.000
_cell.length_c   1.000
_cell.angle_alpha   90.00
_cell.angle_beta   90.00
_cell.angle_gamma   90.00
#
_symmetry.space_group_name_H-M   'P 1'
#
loop_
_entity.id
_entity.type
_entity.pdbx_description
1 polymer ?
#
loop_
_entity_poly.entity_id
_entity_poly.type
_entity_poly.pdbx_seq_one_letter_code
_entity_poly.pdbx_strand_id
1 'polypeptide(L)'
;MAETFTKTINFSNLEEVELMSGTISREQIDALNDVIYHQVVGLSSVRCLKMSLLIPRAEALKPAILYFPGGGFTSADYNKFIEMRMALAEAGFVVAAVEYRVIPDVFPAPLLDAKAAVKFLRDHAHYYGIDINRIGVLGDSAGGWLAQMVGLTAHVADFEPDTASTQRSDVQAVVTLYGISNLLNIGEGFSEAVKNVHRSPAVTEALLVHGVAFDKFAGATIMQDESKALYASPIGHTGTSCPPFLIMHGRNDSLVSPIQSVQLFNALKNNGDVKLIIVEEAEHGDLIWFQPWVIHRVVEWFKDKLSI
;
A
#
# COMPACT_ATOMS: atom_id res chain seq x y z
N MET A 1 3.83 6.92 46.90
CA MET A 1 4.27 8.34 46.89
C MET A 1 5.72 8.32 46.38
N ALA A 2 5.95 8.70 45.16
CA ALA A 2 7.30 8.85 44.62
C ALA A 2 7.81 10.23 45.05
N GLU A 3 8.86 10.27 45.86
CA GLU A 3 9.53 11.49 46.17
C GLU A 3 10.21 12.05 44.91
N THR A 4 9.70 13.17 44.43
CA THR A 4 10.27 13.89 43.30
C THR A 4 11.52 14.61 43.80
N PHE A 5 12.71 14.03 43.57
CA PHE A 5 13.99 14.71 43.77
C PHE A 5 14.16 15.80 42.72
N THR A 6 13.66 16.99 42.97
CA THR A 6 14.00 18.17 42.18
C THR A 6 15.37 18.70 42.66
N LYS A 7 16.44 18.22 42.07
CA LYS A 7 17.75 18.90 42.21
C LYS A 7 17.66 20.20 41.39
N THR A 8 17.53 21.34 42.05
CA THR A 8 17.66 22.64 41.39
C THR A 8 19.13 22.85 41.05
N ILE A 9 19.52 22.55 39.82
CA ILE A 9 20.84 22.85 39.29
C ILE A 9 20.80 24.30 38.80
N ASN A 10 21.69 25.14 39.35
CA ASN A 10 21.83 26.53 38.91
C ASN A 10 22.87 26.61 37.78
N PHE A 11 22.40 26.94 36.58
CA PHE A 11 23.24 27.07 35.37
C PHE A 11 23.76 28.52 35.15
N SER A 12 23.40 29.49 36.01
CA SER A 12 23.70 30.92 35.81
C SER A 12 25.19 31.26 35.86
N ASN A 13 26.05 30.34 36.33
CA ASN A 13 27.50 30.52 36.43
C ASN A 13 28.29 29.82 35.31
N LEU A 14 27.63 29.32 34.28
CA LEU A 14 28.26 28.65 33.16
C LEU A 14 28.13 29.55 31.92
N GLU A 15 29.24 30.17 31.52
CA GLU A 15 29.30 31.20 30.44
C GLU A 15 28.91 30.64 29.03
N GLU A 16 28.92 29.32 28.84
CA GLU A 16 28.68 28.68 27.54
C GLU A 16 27.39 27.79 27.53
N VAL A 17 26.48 28.00 28.48
CA VAL A 17 25.22 27.21 28.56
C VAL A 17 24.04 27.98 27.99
N GLU A 18 23.48 27.45 26.91
CA GLU A 18 22.19 27.91 26.38
C GLU A 18 21.04 27.14 27.04
N LEU A 19 20.08 27.86 27.59
CA LEU A 19 18.84 27.28 28.16
C LEU A 19 17.72 27.39 27.15
N MET A 20 17.22 26.23 26.70
CA MET A 20 16.05 26.15 25.79
C MET A 20 14.79 25.74 26.55
N SER A 21 13.70 26.40 26.26
CA SER A 21 12.38 26.00 26.70
C SER A 21 11.56 25.55 25.47
N GLY A 22 10.70 24.55 25.64
CA GLY A 22 9.86 24.05 24.56
C GLY A 22 8.58 23.41 25.08
N THR A 23 7.64 23.19 24.17
CA THR A 23 6.40 22.45 24.44
C THR A 23 6.40 21.14 23.66
N ILE A 24 5.74 20.11 24.21
CA ILE A 24 5.52 18.86 23.49
C ILE A 24 4.49 19.15 22.39
N SER A 25 4.89 18.96 21.12
CA SER A 25 4.06 19.26 19.95
C SER A 25 3.72 18.02 19.10
N ARG A 26 4.34 16.87 19.37
CA ARG A 26 4.07 15.61 18.68
C ARG A 26 4.35 14.41 19.58
N GLU A 27 3.71 13.29 19.27
CA GLU A 27 3.96 12.03 19.94
C GLU A 27 5.30 11.43 19.48
N GLN A 28 5.92 10.64 20.34
CA GLN A 28 7.04 9.79 19.96
C GLN A 28 6.54 8.64 19.08
N ILE A 29 7.28 8.27 18.04
CA ILE A 29 6.98 7.16 17.14
C ILE A 29 7.95 6.03 17.41
N ASP A 30 7.45 4.84 17.69
CA ASP A 30 8.22 3.61 17.78
C ASP A 30 8.29 2.94 16.41
N ALA A 31 9.46 2.39 16.06
CA ALA A 31 9.67 1.60 14.86
C ALA A 31 9.91 0.12 15.25
N LEU A 32 9.07 -0.79 14.74
CA LEU A 32 9.25 -2.23 14.84
C LEU A 32 9.52 -2.79 13.45
N ASN A 33 10.72 -3.31 13.25
CA ASN A 33 11.12 -3.89 11.97
C ASN A 33 10.99 -5.42 11.99
N ASP A 34 10.87 -6.01 10.79
CA ASP A 34 10.88 -7.47 10.58
C ASP A 34 9.80 -8.23 11.35
N VAL A 35 8.64 -7.62 11.59
CA VAL A 35 7.49 -8.29 12.19
C VAL A 35 6.97 -9.33 11.22
N ILE A 36 7.04 -10.62 11.56
CA ILE A 36 6.52 -11.70 10.74
C ILE A 36 5.00 -11.72 10.87
N TYR A 37 4.29 -11.45 9.78
CA TYR A 37 2.84 -11.44 9.76
C TYR A 37 2.22 -12.70 9.12
N HIS A 38 2.98 -13.40 8.26
CA HIS A 38 2.51 -14.60 7.60
C HIS A 38 3.67 -15.56 7.29
N GLN A 39 3.37 -16.85 7.27
CA GLN A 39 4.30 -17.91 6.89
C GLN A 39 3.73 -18.69 5.71
N VAL A 40 4.42 -18.67 4.58
CA VAL A 40 4.07 -19.45 3.40
C VAL A 40 4.84 -20.76 3.44
N VAL A 41 4.12 -21.85 3.65
CA VAL A 41 4.70 -23.19 3.74
C VAL A 41 4.81 -23.78 2.33
N GLY A 42 6.02 -24.04 1.89
CA GLY A 42 6.33 -24.76 0.65
C GLY A 42 6.64 -26.24 0.90
N LEU A 43 7.03 -26.97 -0.13
CA LEU A 43 7.35 -28.40 -0.03
C LEU A 43 8.54 -28.69 0.89
N SER A 44 9.54 -27.85 0.90
CA SER A 44 10.80 -28.05 1.64
C SER A 44 11.31 -26.81 2.38
N SER A 45 10.50 -25.76 2.44
CA SER A 45 10.90 -24.49 3.05
C SER A 45 9.69 -23.73 3.59
N VAL A 46 9.94 -22.81 4.52
CA VAL A 46 8.96 -21.81 4.98
C VAL A 46 9.50 -20.43 4.67
N ARG A 47 8.72 -19.65 3.92
CA ARG A 47 9.00 -18.23 3.68
C ARG A 47 8.23 -17.39 4.71
N CYS A 48 8.96 -16.61 5.50
CA CYS A 48 8.36 -15.65 6.43
C CYS A 48 8.16 -14.32 5.70
N LEU A 49 6.91 -13.86 5.58
CA LEU A 49 6.58 -12.55 5.08
C LEU A 49 6.56 -11.54 6.23
N LYS A 50 7.16 -10.39 6.02
CA LYS A 50 7.44 -9.41 7.05
C LYS A 50 6.77 -8.07 6.80
N MET A 51 6.64 -7.29 7.87
CA MET A 51 6.26 -5.87 7.79
C MET A 51 7.11 -5.02 8.74
N SER A 52 7.21 -3.73 8.44
CA SER A 52 7.79 -2.72 9.31
C SER A 52 6.66 -1.81 9.81
N LEU A 53 6.59 -1.60 11.14
CA LEU A 53 5.56 -0.79 11.79
C LEU A 53 6.15 0.52 12.31
N LEU A 54 5.43 1.62 12.10
CA LEU A 54 5.63 2.90 12.78
C LEU A 54 4.40 3.14 13.67
N ILE A 55 4.62 3.27 14.99
CA ILE A 55 3.54 3.30 15.98
C ILE A 55 3.65 4.56 16.82
N PRO A 56 2.75 5.55 16.68
CA PRO A 56 2.67 6.70 17.59
C PRO A 56 2.30 6.26 19.01
N ARG A 57 2.97 6.82 20.03
CA ARG A 57 2.72 6.54 21.46
C ARG A 57 1.52 7.34 22.00
N ALA A 58 0.36 7.20 21.40
CA ALA A 58 -0.87 7.79 21.90
C ALA A 58 -1.66 6.75 22.70
N GLU A 59 -2.38 7.21 23.77
CA GLU A 59 -3.25 6.33 24.58
C GLU A 59 -4.50 5.89 23.82
N ALA A 60 -5.04 6.76 22.96
CA ALA A 60 -6.23 6.45 22.16
C ALA A 60 -5.94 5.38 21.10
N LEU A 61 -6.96 4.59 20.76
CA LEU A 61 -6.90 3.67 19.63
C LEU A 61 -6.74 4.46 18.31
N LYS A 62 -5.79 4.05 17.50
CA LYS A 62 -5.36 4.72 16.28
C LYS A 62 -5.88 3.99 15.04
N PRO A 63 -6.27 4.68 13.98
CA PRO A 63 -6.44 4.02 12.69
C PRO A 63 -5.09 3.50 12.17
N ALA A 64 -5.14 2.51 11.30
CA ALA A 64 -3.95 1.93 10.71
C ALA A 64 -3.94 2.05 9.18
N ILE A 65 -2.75 2.25 8.61
CA ILE A 65 -2.52 2.27 7.16
C ILE A 65 -1.52 1.17 6.81
N LEU A 66 -1.91 0.25 5.92
CA LEU A 66 -0.96 -0.66 5.31
C LEU A 66 -0.41 -0.02 4.04
N TYR A 67 0.90 0.03 3.90
CA TYR A 67 1.57 0.48 2.70
C TYR A 67 2.12 -0.71 1.92
N PHE A 68 1.70 -0.84 0.66
CA PHE A 68 2.19 -1.83 -0.29
C PHE A 68 3.16 -1.16 -1.26
N PRO A 69 4.47 -1.50 -1.21
CA PRO A 69 5.47 -0.88 -2.06
C PRO A 69 5.35 -1.33 -3.52
N GLY A 70 5.58 -0.41 -4.45
CA GLY A 70 5.78 -0.73 -5.84
C GLY A 70 7.11 -1.45 -6.10
N GLY A 71 7.24 -2.08 -7.26
CA GLY A 71 8.43 -2.82 -7.66
C GLY A 71 8.21 -3.68 -8.90
N GLY A 72 7.25 -3.29 -9.78
CA GLY A 72 7.00 -3.99 -11.06
C GLY A 72 6.64 -5.46 -10.90
N PHE A 73 5.99 -5.85 -9.81
CA PHE A 73 5.69 -7.25 -9.45
C PHE A 73 6.91 -8.15 -9.24
N THR A 74 8.14 -7.58 -9.22
CA THR A 74 9.39 -8.33 -9.05
C THR A 74 10.07 -8.07 -7.70
N SER A 75 9.68 -7.02 -7.01
CA SER A 75 10.15 -6.69 -5.67
C SER A 75 9.04 -6.05 -4.83
N ALA A 76 9.14 -6.21 -3.50
CA ALA A 76 8.26 -5.61 -2.51
C ALA A 76 9.12 -5.07 -1.33
N ASP A 77 9.91 -4.03 -1.61
CA ASP A 77 10.79 -3.42 -0.60
C ASP A 77 10.00 -2.52 0.35
N TYR A 78 9.63 -3.06 1.50
CA TYR A 78 8.88 -2.34 2.53
C TYR A 78 9.68 -1.26 3.29
N ASN A 79 10.95 -1.04 2.95
CA ASN A 79 11.73 0.08 3.47
C ASN A 79 11.55 1.38 2.66
N LYS A 80 10.95 1.30 1.47
CA LYS A 80 10.70 2.46 0.61
C LYS A 80 9.76 3.48 1.23
N PHE A 81 9.74 4.67 0.65
CA PHE A 81 8.77 5.75 0.87
C PHE A 81 8.67 6.18 2.34
N ILE A 82 9.84 6.34 2.98
CA ILE A 82 9.90 6.66 4.41
C ILE A 82 9.25 8.01 4.73
N GLU A 83 9.34 9.00 3.84
CA GLU A 83 8.75 10.32 4.01
C GLU A 83 7.23 10.25 4.17
N MET A 84 6.56 9.50 3.30
CA MET A 84 5.11 9.27 3.37
C MET A 84 4.73 8.51 4.64
N ARG A 85 5.46 7.44 4.96
CA ARG A 85 5.19 6.61 6.14
C ARG A 85 5.35 7.39 7.43
N MET A 86 6.41 8.21 7.53
CA MET A 86 6.62 9.08 8.69
C MET A 86 5.56 10.14 8.80
N ALA A 87 5.17 10.81 7.72
CA ALA A 87 4.13 11.82 7.73
C ALA A 87 2.77 11.25 8.19
N LEU A 88 2.42 10.02 7.76
CA LEU A 88 1.23 9.33 8.24
C LEU A 88 1.34 8.99 9.74
N ALA A 89 2.49 8.51 10.20
CA ALA A 89 2.70 8.21 11.61
C ALA A 89 2.67 9.49 12.48
N GLU A 90 3.26 10.59 12.03
CA GLU A 90 3.17 11.91 12.69
C GLU A 90 1.74 12.46 12.73
N ALA A 91 0.92 12.06 11.76
CA ALA A 91 -0.52 12.39 11.74
C ALA A 91 -1.39 11.49 12.64
N GLY A 92 -0.80 10.52 13.35
CA GLY A 92 -1.48 9.68 14.34
C GLY A 92 -1.90 8.30 13.83
N PHE A 93 -1.48 7.87 12.65
CA PHE A 93 -1.75 6.52 12.13
C PHE A 93 -0.69 5.51 12.58
N VAL A 94 -1.09 4.28 12.87
CA VAL A 94 -0.16 3.15 12.84
C VAL A 94 0.10 2.81 11.38
N VAL A 95 1.37 2.82 10.96
CA VAL A 95 1.74 2.56 9.57
C VAL A 95 2.47 1.24 9.45
N ALA A 96 1.95 0.31 8.66
CA ALA A 96 2.54 -1.00 8.38
C ALA A 96 3.01 -1.07 6.93
N ALA A 97 4.30 -1.04 6.68
CA ALA A 97 4.84 -1.28 5.34
C ALA A 97 5.07 -2.79 5.15
N VAL A 98 4.51 -3.36 4.09
CA VAL A 98 4.26 -4.81 3.97
C VAL A 98 5.07 -5.41 2.82
N GLU A 99 5.88 -6.43 3.12
CA GLU A 99 6.41 -7.35 2.11
C GLU A 99 5.27 -8.24 1.61
N TYR A 100 5.25 -8.57 0.33
CA TYR A 100 4.31 -9.52 -0.26
C TYR A 100 5.02 -10.35 -1.33
N ARG A 101 4.48 -11.53 -1.67
CA ARG A 101 5.04 -12.37 -2.72
C ARG A 101 4.97 -11.68 -4.07
N VAL A 102 6.04 -11.86 -4.83
CA VAL A 102 6.23 -11.31 -6.17
C VAL A 102 6.60 -12.43 -7.13
N ILE A 103 6.72 -12.16 -8.41
CA ILE A 103 7.21 -13.13 -9.40
C ILE A 103 8.46 -13.82 -8.86
N PRO A 104 8.53 -15.17 -8.93
CA PRO A 104 7.73 -16.08 -9.77
C PRO A 104 6.39 -16.55 -9.16
N ASP A 105 6.02 -16.11 -7.96
CA ASP A 105 4.68 -16.38 -7.44
C ASP A 105 3.63 -15.66 -8.31
N VAL A 106 2.54 -16.37 -8.64
CA VAL A 106 1.50 -15.87 -9.53
C VAL A 106 0.30 -15.34 -8.76
N PHE A 107 -0.53 -14.53 -9.42
CA PHE A 107 -1.84 -14.15 -8.90
C PHE A 107 -2.68 -15.41 -8.56
N PRO A 108 -3.35 -15.47 -7.38
CA PRO A 108 -3.62 -14.36 -6.45
C PRO A 108 -2.63 -14.23 -5.27
N ALA A 109 -1.45 -14.86 -5.29
CA ALA A 109 -0.53 -14.91 -4.15
C ALA A 109 -0.25 -13.52 -3.50
N PRO A 110 0.10 -12.45 -4.23
CA PRO A 110 0.31 -11.12 -3.63
C PRO A 110 -0.93 -10.57 -2.91
N LEU A 111 -2.13 -10.82 -3.46
CA LEU A 111 -3.39 -10.36 -2.89
C LEU A 111 -3.72 -11.10 -1.59
N LEU A 112 -3.50 -12.42 -1.57
CA LEU A 112 -3.68 -13.24 -0.36
C LEU A 112 -2.75 -12.76 0.77
N ASP A 113 -1.51 -12.42 0.44
CA ASP A 113 -0.53 -11.90 1.41
C ASP A 113 -0.97 -10.53 1.96
N ALA A 114 -1.41 -9.62 1.09
CA ALA A 114 -1.90 -8.30 1.50
C ALA A 114 -3.12 -8.41 2.43
N LYS A 115 -4.06 -9.28 2.12
CA LYS A 115 -5.23 -9.56 2.98
C LYS A 115 -4.84 -10.23 4.29
N ALA A 116 -3.86 -11.15 4.28
CA ALA A 116 -3.32 -11.73 5.49
C ALA A 116 -2.68 -10.68 6.41
N ALA A 117 -1.99 -9.68 5.84
CA ALA A 117 -1.44 -8.55 6.59
C ALA A 117 -2.54 -7.69 7.24
N VAL A 118 -3.66 -7.45 6.55
CA VAL A 118 -4.82 -6.75 7.13
C VAL A 118 -5.40 -7.54 8.32
N LYS A 119 -5.59 -8.85 8.16
CA LYS A 119 -6.08 -9.73 9.24
C LYS A 119 -5.11 -9.76 10.43
N PHE A 120 -3.81 -9.84 10.17
CA PHE A 120 -2.77 -9.81 11.19
C PHE A 120 -2.84 -8.54 12.05
N LEU A 121 -3.00 -7.37 11.46
CA LEU A 121 -3.13 -6.13 12.22
C LEU A 121 -4.39 -6.12 13.10
N ARG A 122 -5.49 -6.69 12.63
CA ARG A 122 -6.72 -6.84 13.44
C ARG A 122 -6.55 -7.81 14.60
N ASP A 123 -5.90 -8.95 14.39
CA ASP A 123 -5.62 -9.93 15.45
C ASP A 123 -4.69 -9.36 16.53
N HIS A 124 -3.77 -8.47 16.14
CA HIS A 124 -2.78 -7.87 17.03
C HIS A 124 -3.11 -6.43 17.42
N ALA A 125 -4.33 -5.98 17.18
CA ALA A 125 -4.74 -4.60 17.35
C ALA A 125 -4.48 -4.05 18.76
N HIS A 126 -4.70 -4.87 19.79
CA HIS A 126 -4.48 -4.46 21.18
C HIS A 126 -3.00 -4.21 21.50
N TYR A 127 -2.05 -4.92 20.85
CA TYR A 127 -0.60 -4.71 21.06
C TYR A 127 -0.14 -3.38 20.44
N TYR A 128 -0.73 -3.02 19.30
CA TYR A 128 -0.31 -1.84 18.53
C TYR A 128 -1.21 -0.63 18.78
N GLY A 129 -2.26 -0.78 19.61
CA GLY A 129 -3.24 0.27 19.88
C GLY A 129 -4.05 0.66 18.64
N ILE A 130 -4.46 -0.32 17.81
CA ILE A 130 -5.18 -0.12 16.56
C ILE A 130 -6.69 -0.20 16.77
N ASP A 131 -7.44 0.70 16.14
CA ASP A 131 -8.88 0.54 15.95
C ASP A 131 -9.15 -0.35 14.73
N ILE A 132 -9.66 -1.54 14.97
CA ILE A 132 -9.93 -2.57 13.94
C ILE A 132 -10.96 -2.15 12.88
N ASN A 133 -11.72 -1.08 13.13
CA ASN A 133 -12.74 -0.55 12.22
C ASN A 133 -12.22 0.62 11.36
N ARG A 134 -10.97 1.05 11.56
CA ARG A 134 -10.36 2.18 10.86
C ARG A 134 -9.03 1.78 10.23
N ILE A 135 -9.10 0.93 9.20
CA ILE A 135 -7.93 0.44 8.46
C ILE A 135 -8.00 0.92 7.02
N GLY A 136 -6.96 1.59 6.55
CA GLY A 136 -6.78 1.99 5.17
C GLY A 136 -5.60 1.28 4.51
N VAL A 137 -5.54 1.36 3.19
CA VAL A 137 -4.42 0.86 2.39
C VAL A 137 -3.90 1.93 1.44
N LEU A 138 -2.59 1.96 1.29
CA LEU A 138 -1.85 2.84 0.39
C LEU A 138 -0.92 1.99 -0.46
N GLY A 139 -0.81 2.26 -1.75
CA GLY A 139 0.19 1.61 -2.58
C GLY A 139 0.62 2.45 -3.77
N ASP A 140 1.84 2.23 -4.24
CA ASP A 140 2.41 2.87 -5.41
C ASP A 140 2.70 1.86 -6.52
N SER A 141 2.48 2.20 -7.80
CA SER A 141 2.77 1.34 -8.95
C SER A 141 2.12 -0.06 -8.83
N ALA A 142 2.91 -1.13 -8.84
CA ALA A 142 2.44 -2.50 -8.57
C ALA A 142 1.79 -2.64 -7.18
N GLY A 143 2.28 -1.92 -6.17
CA GLY A 143 1.63 -1.82 -4.85
C GLY A 143 0.31 -1.04 -4.91
N GLY A 144 0.20 -0.07 -5.84
CA GLY A 144 -1.04 0.64 -6.15
C GLY A 144 -2.11 -0.30 -6.73
N TRP A 145 -1.72 -1.20 -7.64
CA TRP A 145 -2.57 -2.30 -8.09
C TRP A 145 -3.04 -3.16 -6.91
N LEU A 146 -2.12 -3.52 -6.01
CA LEU A 146 -2.43 -4.36 -4.86
C LEU A 146 -3.39 -3.67 -3.87
N ALA A 147 -3.20 -2.37 -3.60
CA ALA A 147 -4.10 -1.58 -2.76
C ALA A 147 -5.53 -1.51 -3.36
N GLN A 148 -5.63 -1.33 -4.69
CA GLN A 148 -6.89 -1.37 -5.41
C GLN A 148 -7.57 -2.73 -5.27
N MET A 149 -6.83 -3.84 -5.49
CA MET A 149 -7.36 -5.19 -5.37
C MET A 149 -7.88 -5.48 -3.95
N VAL A 150 -7.13 -5.11 -2.90
CA VAL A 150 -7.60 -5.27 -1.51
C VAL A 150 -8.90 -4.51 -1.28
N GLY A 151 -9.00 -3.26 -1.75
CA GLY A 151 -10.20 -2.43 -1.56
C GLY A 151 -11.43 -2.94 -2.31
N LEU A 152 -11.26 -3.57 -3.47
CA LEU A 152 -12.36 -3.96 -4.35
C LEU A 152 -12.82 -5.42 -4.19
N THR A 153 -12.04 -6.26 -3.51
CA THR A 153 -12.28 -7.70 -3.45
C THR A 153 -12.66 -8.23 -2.07
N ALA A 154 -13.13 -7.37 -1.16
CA ALA A 154 -13.52 -7.79 0.18
C ALA A 154 -14.63 -8.87 0.20
N HIS A 155 -15.45 -8.91 -0.84
CA HIS A 155 -16.57 -9.85 -0.99
C HIS A 155 -16.23 -11.10 -1.82
N VAL A 156 -14.98 -11.23 -2.32
CA VAL A 156 -14.59 -12.35 -3.19
C VAL A 156 -13.96 -13.44 -2.33
N ALA A 157 -14.69 -14.53 -2.12
CA ALA A 157 -14.27 -15.63 -1.26
C ALA A 157 -12.97 -16.31 -1.73
N ASP A 158 -12.75 -16.42 -3.02
CA ASP A 158 -11.54 -17.02 -3.61
C ASP A 158 -10.25 -16.24 -3.27
N PHE A 159 -10.39 -14.99 -2.83
CA PHE A 159 -9.28 -14.14 -2.43
C PHE A 159 -9.12 -14.01 -0.92
N GLU A 160 -9.85 -14.79 -0.13
CA GLU A 160 -9.60 -14.83 1.30
C GLU A 160 -8.42 -15.75 1.61
N PRO A 161 -7.40 -15.26 2.35
CA PRO A 161 -6.22 -16.07 2.66
C PRO A 161 -6.58 -17.21 3.62
N ASP A 162 -6.01 -18.39 3.38
CA ASP A 162 -6.08 -19.51 4.31
C ASP A 162 -5.15 -19.22 5.50
N THR A 163 -5.71 -18.63 6.55
CA THR A 163 -5.04 -18.30 7.81
C THR A 163 -5.91 -18.74 8.98
N ALA A 164 -5.30 -18.94 10.16
CA ALA A 164 -6.04 -19.22 11.38
C ALA A 164 -6.89 -18.04 11.87
N SER A 165 -6.72 -16.85 11.27
CA SER A 165 -7.46 -15.64 11.63
C SER A 165 -8.90 -15.69 11.16
N THR A 166 -9.82 -15.41 12.10
CA THR A 166 -11.25 -15.21 11.80
C THR A 166 -11.61 -13.76 11.49
N GLN A 167 -10.61 -12.86 11.48
CA GLN A 167 -10.82 -11.44 11.17
C GLN A 167 -11.18 -11.24 9.70
N ARG A 168 -11.86 -10.14 9.44
CA ARG A 168 -12.17 -9.68 8.08
C ARG A 168 -10.95 -9.05 7.40
N SER A 169 -10.91 -9.05 6.06
CA SER A 169 -9.83 -8.47 5.26
C SER A 169 -10.22 -7.15 4.56
N ASP A 170 -11.45 -6.65 4.76
CA ASP A 170 -11.94 -5.39 4.18
C ASP A 170 -11.20 -4.18 4.75
N VAL A 171 -11.21 -3.07 4.00
CA VAL A 171 -10.58 -1.81 4.40
C VAL A 171 -11.53 -0.63 4.19
N GLN A 172 -11.32 0.46 4.94
CA GLN A 172 -12.24 1.58 5.01
C GLN A 172 -11.79 2.78 4.18
N ALA A 173 -10.58 2.78 3.63
CA ALA A 173 -10.09 3.79 2.69
C ALA A 173 -8.94 3.22 1.84
N VAL A 174 -8.84 3.69 0.60
CA VAL A 174 -7.80 3.28 -0.35
C VAL A 174 -7.14 4.51 -0.94
N VAL A 175 -5.82 4.47 -1.02
CA VAL A 175 -5.03 5.42 -1.82
C VAL A 175 -4.15 4.63 -2.79
N THR A 176 -4.19 5.01 -4.05
CA THR A 176 -3.35 4.44 -5.10
C THR A 176 -2.58 5.53 -5.83
N LEU A 177 -1.26 5.41 -5.89
CA LEU A 177 -0.36 6.32 -6.57
C LEU A 177 0.15 5.63 -7.83
N TYR A 178 -0.14 6.22 -8.99
CA TYR A 178 0.26 5.69 -10.32
C TYR A 178 0.11 4.17 -10.44
N GLY A 179 -0.98 3.62 -9.89
CA GLY A 179 -1.26 2.19 -9.88
C GLY A 179 -1.85 1.68 -11.19
N ILE A 180 -1.67 0.38 -11.43
CA ILE A 180 -2.24 -0.32 -12.57
C ILE A 180 -3.66 -0.75 -12.21
N SER A 181 -4.64 -0.49 -13.07
CA SER A 181 -6.03 -0.92 -12.86
C SER A 181 -6.50 -2.01 -13.82
N ASN A 182 -5.85 -2.11 -14.98
CA ASN A 182 -6.19 -3.08 -16.03
C ASN A 182 -4.93 -3.67 -16.64
N LEU A 183 -4.66 -4.94 -16.36
CA LEU A 183 -3.47 -5.64 -16.85
C LEU A 183 -3.51 -5.91 -18.37
N LEU A 184 -4.70 -5.86 -19.00
CA LEU A 184 -4.85 -6.09 -20.43
C LEU A 184 -4.35 -4.92 -21.29
N ASN A 185 -4.27 -3.71 -20.73
CA ASN A 185 -4.00 -2.51 -21.52
C ASN A 185 -3.05 -1.51 -20.84
N ILE A 186 -2.03 -1.97 -20.13
CA ILE A 186 -1.05 -1.10 -19.44
C ILE A 186 -0.45 -0.08 -20.39
N GLY A 187 -0.17 -0.46 -21.62
CA GLY A 187 0.37 0.42 -22.66
C GLY A 187 -0.65 1.32 -23.39
N GLU A 188 -1.93 1.33 -22.96
CA GLU A 188 -2.93 2.16 -23.63
C GLU A 188 -2.60 3.66 -23.55
N GLY A 189 -2.75 4.36 -24.68
CA GLY A 189 -2.35 5.77 -24.80
C GLY A 189 -0.88 6.00 -25.15
N PHE A 190 -0.02 4.99 -25.12
CA PHE A 190 1.35 5.06 -25.59
C PHE A 190 1.48 4.70 -27.06
N SER A 191 2.70 4.82 -27.59
CA SER A 191 3.00 4.45 -28.99
C SER A 191 2.79 2.95 -29.22
N GLU A 192 2.59 2.56 -30.49
CA GLU A 192 2.45 1.14 -30.85
C GLU A 192 3.70 0.32 -30.49
N ALA A 193 4.88 0.94 -30.47
CA ALA A 193 6.10 0.25 -30.01
C ALA A 193 6.00 -0.17 -28.53
N VAL A 194 5.50 0.71 -27.66
CA VAL A 194 5.27 0.42 -26.22
C VAL A 194 4.16 -0.61 -26.05
N LYS A 195 3.03 -0.46 -26.75
CA LYS A 195 1.94 -1.47 -26.72
C LYS A 195 2.44 -2.85 -27.14
N ASN A 196 3.34 -2.95 -28.11
CA ASN A 196 3.91 -4.21 -28.55
C ASN A 196 4.81 -4.86 -27.48
N VAL A 197 5.49 -4.07 -26.64
CA VAL A 197 6.23 -4.61 -25.50
C VAL A 197 5.28 -5.36 -24.55
N HIS A 198 4.13 -4.78 -24.23
CA HIS A 198 3.11 -5.38 -23.35
C HIS A 198 2.44 -6.65 -23.94
N ARG A 199 2.66 -6.96 -25.20
CA ARG A 199 2.21 -8.21 -25.84
C ARG A 199 3.23 -9.36 -25.72
N SER A 200 4.36 -9.13 -25.06
CA SER A 200 5.38 -10.16 -24.81
C SER A 200 4.96 -11.09 -23.65
N PRO A 201 5.28 -12.39 -23.70
CA PRO A 201 5.10 -13.29 -22.56
C PRO A 201 6.13 -13.03 -21.43
N ALA A 202 7.12 -12.18 -21.65
CA ALA A 202 8.19 -11.86 -20.71
C ALA A 202 7.95 -10.56 -19.92
N VAL A 203 6.81 -9.89 -20.11
CA VAL A 203 6.44 -8.71 -19.31
C VAL A 203 5.86 -9.10 -17.97
N THR A 204 6.00 -8.23 -17.00
CA THR A 204 5.69 -8.55 -15.60
C THR A 204 4.22 -8.85 -15.35
N GLU A 205 3.31 -8.20 -16.05
CA GLU A 205 1.86 -8.50 -15.96
C GLU A 205 1.54 -9.90 -16.52
N ALA A 206 2.18 -10.32 -17.60
CA ALA A 206 2.02 -11.67 -18.12
C ALA A 206 2.60 -12.73 -17.17
N LEU A 207 3.76 -12.45 -16.59
CA LEU A 207 4.40 -13.33 -15.60
C LEU A 207 3.59 -13.41 -14.30
N LEU A 208 3.00 -12.30 -13.85
CA LEU A 208 2.12 -12.28 -12.67
C LEU A 208 0.87 -13.16 -12.87
N VAL A 209 0.28 -13.12 -14.07
CA VAL A 209 -0.99 -13.83 -14.35
C VAL A 209 -0.76 -15.29 -14.75
N HIS A 210 0.23 -15.54 -15.58
CA HIS A 210 0.43 -16.85 -16.21
C HIS A 210 1.63 -17.63 -15.65
N GLY A 211 2.54 -16.97 -14.95
CA GLY A 211 3.79 -17.55 -14.46
C GLY A 211 4.94 -17.47 -15.45
N VAL A 212 6.12 -17.85 -14.97
CA VAL A 212 7.35 -17.87 -15.76
C VAL A 212 7.39 -19.06 -16.70
N ALA A 213 8.04 -18.91 -17.87
CA ALA A 213 8.28 -20.02 -18.77
C ALA A 213 9.15 -21.08 -18.09
N PHE A 214 8.70 -22.31 -18.07
CA PHE A 214 9.44 -23.44 -17.48
C PHE A 214 9.01 -24.80 -18.09
N ASP A 215 9.97 -25.70 -18.30
CA ASP A 215 9.78 -27.04 -18.91
C ASP A 215 9.00 -26.95 -20.24
N LYS A 216 7.78 -27.49 -20.28
CA LYS A 216 6.92 -27.51 -21.48
C LYS A 216 6.09 -26.24 -21.64
N PHE A 217 6.04 -25.37 -20.62
CA PHE A 217 5.31 -24.11 -20.68
C PHE A 217 6.23 -23.02 -21.25
N ALA A 218 5.99 -22.61 -22.48
CA ALA A 218 6.78 -21.60 -23.18
C ALA A 218 6.53 -20.14 -22.72
N GLY A 219 5.65 -19.94 -21.72
CA GLY A 219 5.13 -18.63 -21.33
C GLY A 219 3.86 -18.28 -22.11
N ALA A 220 3.08 -17.35 -21.59
CA ALA A 220 1.85 -16.86 -22.17
C ALA A 220 1.82 -15.34 -22.20
N THR A 221 1.29 -14.74 -23.26
CA THR A 221 1.03 -13.30 -23.29
C THR A 221 -0.17 -12.97 -22.44
N ILE A 222 -0.28 -11.71 -21.97
CA ILE A 222 -1.43 -11.28 -21.16
C ILE A 222 -2.77 -11.49 -21.88
N MET A 223 -2.78 -11.38 -23.21
CA MET A 223 -3.97 -11.55 -24.04
C MET A 223 -4.37 -13.01 -24.30
N GLN A 224 -3.55 -13.98 -23.90
CA GLN A 224 -3.84 -15.40 -24.15
C GLN A 224 -5.03 -15.92 -23.33
N ASP A 225 -5.27 -15.30 -22.16
CA ASP A 225 -6.46 -15.55 -21.33
C ASP A 225 -6.92 -14.20 -20.72
N GLU A 226 -7.74 -13.50 -21.50
CA GLU A 226 -8.26 -12.18 -21.12
C GLU A 226 -9.14 -12.27 -19.86
N SER A 227 -9.84 -13.36 -19.65
CA SER A 227 -10.71 -13.54 -18.48
C SER A 227 -9.88 -13.66 -17.19
N LYS A 228 -8.78 -14.41 -17.24
CA LYS A 228 -7.83 -14.53 -16.13
C LYS A 228 -7.11 -13.22 -15.86
N ALA A 229 -6.70 -12.50 -16.90
CA ALA A 229 -6.08 -11.19 -16.78
C ALA A 229 -7.04 -10.15 -16.19
N LEU A 230 -8.30 -10.14 -16.60
CA LEU A 230 -9.35 -9.28 -16.05
C LEU A 230 -9.66 -9.64 -14.58
N TYR A 231 -9.70 -10.93 -14.26
CA TYR A 231 -9.88 -11.42 -12.89
C TYR A 231 -8.72 -11.01 -11.95
N ALA A 232 -7.52 -10.85 -12.50
CA ALA A 232 -6.36 -10.31 -11.80
C ALA A 232 -6.27 -8.77 -11.84
N SER A 233 -7.22 -8.08 -12.45
CA SER A 233 -7.23 -6.63 -12.62
C SER A 233 -8.27 -5.96 -11.71
N PRO A 234 -7.94 -4.85 -11.03
CA PRO A 234 -8.91 -4.06 -10.25
C PRO A 234 -10.19 -3.73 -11.02
N ILE A 235 -10.08 -3.38 -12.30
CA ILE A 235 -11.21 -3.03 -13.16
C ILE A 235 -12.22 -4.17 -13.28
N GLY A 236 -11.82 -5.42 -13.10
CA GLY A 236 -12.71 -6.59 -13.11
C GLY A 236 -13.59 -6.72 -11.86
N HIS A 237 -13.39 -5.89 -10.82
CA HIS A 237 -14.05 -5.95 -9.52
C HIS A 237 -14.80 -4.67 -9.14
N THR A 238 -15.12 -3.81 -10.10
CA THR A 238 -15.73 -2.48 -9.85
C THR A 238 -17.26 -2.49 -9.79
N GLY A 239 -17.89 -3.65 -9.90
CA GLY A 239 -19.35 -3.79 -10.02
C GLY A 239 -20.15 -3.60 -8.72
N THR A 240 -19.50 -3.44 -7.57
CA THR A 240 -20.13 -3.29 -6.24
C THR A 240 -19.74 -1.95 -5.60
N SER A 241 -20.39 -1.62 -4.46
CA SER A 241 -19.96 -0.48 -3.64
C SER A 241 -18.49 -0.67 -3.20
N CYS A 242 -17.71 0.39 -3.26
CA CYS A 242 -16.32 0.39 -2.85
C CYS A 242 -16.09 1.32 -1.64
N PRO A 243 -15.03 1.11 -0.85
CA PRO A 243 -14.58 2.10 0.13
C PRO A 243 -14.19 3.41 -0.57
N PRO A 244 -14.02 4.52 0.16
CA PRO A 244 -13.46 5.75 -0.40
C PRO A 244 -12.10 5.52 -1.08
N PHE A 245 -11.96 6.05 -2.32
CA PHE A 245 -10.75 5.93 -3.13
C PHE A 245 -10.12 7.29 -3.46
N LEU A 246 -8.85 7.48 -3.12
CA LEU A 246 -8.00 8.53 -3.70
C LEU A 246 -7.08 7.90 -4.75
N ILE A 247 -7.25 8.33 -5.99
CA ILE A 247 -6.45 7.90 -7.13
C ILE A 247 -5.56 9.08 -7.53
N MET A 248 -4.24 8.91 -7.53
CA MET A 248 -3.31 9.94 -7.97
C MET A 248 -2.40 9.40 -9.07
N HIS A 249 -2.18 10.18 -10.14
CA HIS A 249 -1.32 9.77 -11.26
C HIS A 249 -0.56 10.94 -11.85
N GLY A 250 0.67 10.70 -12.27
CA GLY A 250 1.48 11.68 -12.99
C GLY A 250 1.02 11.83 -14.43
N ARG A 251 0.90 13.09 -14.91
CA ARG A 251 0.50 13.34 -16.29
C ARG A 251 1.53 12.82 -17.30
N ASN A 252 2.81 12.92 -16.92
CA ASN A 252 3.93 12.58 -17.78
C ASN A 252 4.42 11.14 -17.57
N ASP A 253 3.69 10.32 -16.80
CA ASP A 253 4.07 8.93 -16.54
C ASP A 253 4.26 8.16 -17.85
N SER A 254 5.51 7.78 -18.11
CA SER A 254 5.94 7.08 -19.32
C SER A 254 6.01 5.55 -19.16
N LEU A 255 5.81 5.05 -17.93
CA LEU A 255 5.86 3.60 -17.62
C LEU A 255 4.46 2.99 -17.49
N VAL A 256 3.59 3.62 -16.68
CA VAL A 256 2.18 3.23 -16.51
C VAL A 256 1.31 4.38 -17.00
N SER A 257 0.53 4.16 -18.04
CA SER A 257 -0.28 5.21 -18.63
C SER A 257 -1.28 5.80 -17.62
N PRO A 258 -1.42 7.14 -17.52
CA PRO A 258 -2.45 7.79 -16.71
C PRO A 258 -3.89 7.34 -17.06
N ILE A 259 -4.09 6.77 -18.24
CA ILE A 259 -5.36 6.16 -18.67
C ILE A 259 -5.80 5.08 -17.67
N GLN A 260 -4.86 4.36 -17.05
CA GLN A 260 -5.17 3.36 -16.02
C GLN A 260 -5.98 3.98 -14.86
N SER A 261 -5.56 5.12 -14.35
CA SER A 261 -6.24 5.84 -13.27
C SER A 261 -7.58 6.44 -13.74
N VAL A 262 -7.66 6.93 -14.98
CA VAL A 262 -8.91 7.45 -15.56
C VAL A 262 -9.94 6.33 -15.74
N GLN A 263 -9.53 5.15 -16.21
CA GLN A 263 -10.40 3.98 -16.34
C GLN A 263 -10.97 3.57 -14.97
N LEU A 264 -10.13 3.44 -13.95
CA LEU A 264 -10.55 3.10 -12.60
C LEU A 264 -11.52 4.14 -12.03
N PHE A 265 -11.19 5.43 -12.13
CA PHE A 265 -12.06 6.52 -11.67
C PHE A 265 -13.45 6.44 -12.34
N ASN A 266 -13.50 6.27 -13.66
CA ASN A 266 -14.77 6.18 -14.39
C ASN A 266 -15.60 4.96 -13.97
N ALA A 267 -14.96 3.85 -13.66
CA ALA A 267 -15.64 2.64 -13.20
C ALA A 267 -16.18 2.75 -11.77
N LEU A 268 -15.50 3.52 -10.90
CA LEU A 268 -15.84 3.61 -9.47
C LEU A 268 -16.68 4.83 -9.08
N LYS A 269 -16.64 5.94 -9.82
CA LYS A 269 -17.24 7.25 -9.44
C LYS A 269 -18.72 7.22 -9.09
N ASN A 270 -19.45 6.21 -9.53
CA ASN A 270 -20.88 6.04 -9.21
C ASN A 270 -21.11 5.02 -8.08
N ASN A 271 -20.07 4.34 -7.58
CA ASN A 271 -20.16 3.24 -6.63
C ASN A 271 -19.61 3.59 -5.24
N GLY A 272 -19.04 4.78 -5.07
CA GLY A 272 -18.45 5.25 -3.81
C GLY A 272 -17.92 6.67 -3.88
N ASP A 273 -17.28 7.10 -2.80
CA ASP A 273 -16.56 8.38 -2.73
C ASP A 273 -15.18 8.23 -3.38
N VAL A 274 -15.06 8.72 -4.61
CA VAL A 274 -13.85 8.52 -5.43
C VAL A 274 -13.31 9.84 -5.93
N LYS A 275 -12.03 10.09 -5.70
CA LYS A 275 -11.32 11.28 -6.17
C LYS A 275 -10.15 10.91 -7.05
N LEU A 276 -10.04 11.54 -8.23
CA LEU A 276 -8.89 11.46 -9.11
C LEU A 276 -8.11 12.78 -9.07
N ILE A 277 -6.79 12.68 -8.88
CA ILE A 277 -5.85 13.81 -8.97
C ILE A 277 -4.79 13.47 -10.00
N ILE A 278 -4.68 14.31 -11.03
CA ILE A 278 -3.57 14.25 -11.99
C ILE A 278 -2.52 15.29 -11.57
N VAL A 279 -1.30 14.83 -11.38
CA VAL A 279 -0.14 15.66 -11.02
C VAL A 279 0.57 16.03 -12.33
N GLU A 280 0.50 17.31 -12.72
CA GLU A 280 0.84 17.78 -14.07
C GLU A 280 2.28 17.46 -14.49
N GLU A 281 3.26 17.65 -13.60
CA GLU A 281 4.69 17.50 -13.92
C GLU A 281 5.25 16.11 -13.58
N ALA A 282 4.48 15.26 -12.90
CA ALA A 282 4.98 14.00 -12.36
C ALA A 282 5.15 12.91 -13.42
N GLU A 283 6.28 12.22 -13.33
CA GLU A 283 6.60 10.96 -13.98
C GLU A 283 6.31 9.78 -13.03
N HIS A 284 6.60 8.55 -13.48
CA HIS A 284 6.43 7.34 -12.69
C HIS A 284 7.41 7.26 -11.51
N GLY A 285 6.95 7.46 -10.29
CA GLY A 285 7.78 7.31 -9.08
C GLY A 285 8.93 8.29 -8.96
N ASP A 286 8.84 9.46 -9.60
CA ASP A 286 9.85 10.51 -9.54
C ASP A 286 9.86 11.29 -8.21
N LEU A 287 10.73 12.30 -8.08
CA LEU A 287 10.90 13.08 -6.86
C LEU A 287 9.66 13.87 -6.44
N ILE A 288 8.71 14.12 -7.35
CA ILE A 288 7.48 14.86 -7.06
C ILE A 288 6.63 14.09 -6.04
N TRP A 289 6.62 12.78 -6.11
CA TRP A 289 5.85 11.93 -5.19
C TRP A 289 6.31 11.98 -3.73
N PHE A 290 7.53 12.45 -3.49
CA PHE A 290 8.12 12.60 -2.15
C PHE A 290 7.98 14.03 -1.60
N GLN A 291 7.31 14.93 -2.33
CA GLN A 291 7.17 16.31 -1.91
C GLN A 291 6.08 16.49 -0.84
N PRO A 292 6.28 17.41 0.12
CA PRO A 292 5.34 17.60 1.23
C PRO A 292 3.90 17.86 0.80
N TRP A 293 3.68 18.56 -0.31
CA TRP A 293 2.33 18.87 -0.78
C TRP A 293 1.58 17.64 -1.35
N VAL A 294 2.30 16.67 -1.96
CA VAL A 294 1.72 15.37 -2.37
C VAL A 294 1.39 14.54 -1.15
N ILE A 295 2.37 14.40 -0.23
CA ILE A 295 2.23 13.65 1.02
C ILE A 295 1.05 14.20 1.82
N HIS A 296 0.94 15.52 1.95
CA HIS A 296 -0.16 16.17 2.66
C HIS A 296 -1.54 15.79 2.09
N ARG A 297 -1.68 15.66 0.76
CA ARG A 297 -2.94 15.22 0.14
C ARG A 297 -3.35 13.82 0.56
N VAL A 298 -2.40 12.91 0.66
CA VAL A 298 -2.63 11.54 1.13
C VAL A 298 -3.00 11.53 2.61
N VAL A 299 -2.24 12.26 3.43
CA VAL A 299 -2.51 12.36 4.88
C VAL A 299 -3.91 12.93 5.14
N GLU A 300 -4.28 14.05 4.51
CA GLU A 300 -5.60 14.67 4.69
C GLU A 300 -6.73 13.76 4.20
N TRP A 301 -6.53 13.00 3.14
CA TRP A 301 -7.51 12.00 2.70
C TRP A 301 -7.79 10.97 3.78
N PHE A 302 -6.74 10.37 4.34
CA PHE A 302 -6.92 9.36 5.37
C PHE A 302 -7.48 9.93 6.66
N LYS A 303 -7.11 11.15 7.06
CA LYS A 303 -7.73 11.82 8.21
C LYS A 303 -9.23 11.99 8.03
N ASP A 304 -9.67 12.46 6.87
CA ASP A 304 -11.08 12.65 6.54
C ASP A 304 -11.85 11.31 6.52
N LYS A 305 -11.28 10.27 5.91
CA LYS A 305 -11.99 9.00 5.72
C LYS A 305 -11.89 8.04 6.91
N LEU A 306 -10.89 8.17 7.74
CA LEU A 306 -10.70 7.33 8.93
C LEU A 306 -10.91 8.10 10.25
N SER A 307 -11.44 9.33 10.18
CA SER A 307 -11.89 10.15 11.30
C SER A 307 -10.83 10.34 12.40
N ILE A 308 -9.75 11.07 12.07
CA ILE A 308 -8.77 11.58 13.05
C ILE A 308 -9.04 13.05 13.36
#